data_666d0237a9350ef2967f254cfc105ec0
#
_entry.id   666d0237a9350ef2967f254cfc105ec0
#
_cell.length_a   1.000
_cell.length_b   1.000
_cell.length_c   1.000
_cell.angle_alpha   90.00
_cell.angle_beta   90.00
_cell.angle_gamma   90.00
#
_symmetry.space_group_name_H-M   'P 1'
#
loop_
_entity.id
_entity.type
_entity.pdbx_description
1 polymer ?
#
loop_
_entity_poly.entity_id
_entity_poly.type
_entity_poly.pdbx_seq_one_letter_code
_entity_poly.pdbx_strand_id
1 'polypeptide(L)'
;FILQTTALAQNLEKAYFAGGCFWCMEESFEKKEGVVEVISGYSGGNTKNPTYKEVTYGNTGHFEVVKIVYDKNKINFAQLLDHFWKNIDPFDKYGQFCDKGYSYRSVAFYQNKKQKELIDNSIIKLQKKFNREIVTYVRKFDSFYIAEEFHQDYYQIKFLNYLQYKKACGRDRTLKKIWG
;
A
#
# COMPACT_ATOMS: atom_id res chain seq x y z
N PHE A 1 37.68 -28.46 6.90
CA PHE A 1 37.08 -27.17 7.31
C PHE A 1 35.70 -27.09 6.68
N ILE A 2 34.68 -27.36 7.49
CA ILE A 2 33.27 -27.20 7.07
C ILE A 2 32.94 -25.74 7.34
N LEU A 3 32.78 -24.95 6.28
CA LEU A 3 32.21 -23.60 6.36
C LEU A 3 30.70 -23.74 6.70
N GLN A 4 30.38 -23.57 7.97
CA GLN A 4 28.99 -23.35 8.38
C GLN A 4 28.57 -21.95 7.92
N THR A 5 27.88 -21.86 6.79
CA THR A 5 27.11 -20.68 6.43
C THR A 5 25.95 -20.60 7.40
N THR A 6 26.07 -19.78 8.44
CA THR A 6 24.94 -19.39 9.27
C THR A 6 24.00 -18.57 8.37
N ALA A 7 22.96 -19.23 7.86
CA ALA A 7 21.83 -18.53 7.29
C ALA A 7 21.25 -17.66 8.41
N LEU A 8 21.46 -16.35 8.33
CA LEU A 8 20.79 -15.39 9.20
C LEU A 8 19.29 -15.58 8.98
N ALA A 9 18.60 -16.10 9.98
CA ALA A 9 17.15 -16.25 9.93
C ALA A 9 16.54 -14.88 9.62
N GLN A 10 15.94 -14.75 8.44
CA GLN A 10 15.28 -13.51 8.04
C GLN A 10 14.12 -13.28 8.99
N ASN A 11 14.13 -12.15 9.68
CA ASN A 11 13.11 -11.79 10.66
C ASN A 11 11.99 -11.04 9.94
N LEU A 12 11.22 -11.80 9.11
CA LEU A 12 10.22 -11.25 8.21
C LEU A 12 8.92 -10.93 8.94
N GLU A 13 8.42 -9.74 8.69
CA GLU A 13 7.10 -9.27 9.09
C GLU A 13 6.29 -8.82 7.87
N LYS A 14 5.01 -8.54 8.07
CA LYS A 14 4.09 -8.12 7.01
C LYS A 14 3.41 -6.81 7.38
N ALA A 15 3.18 -5.96 6.36
CA ALA A 15 2.34 -4.76 6.45
C ALA A 15 1.37 -4.73 5.27
N TYR A 16 0.24 -4.02 5.43
CA TYR A 16 -0.81 -3.94 4.43
C TYR A 16 -1.27 -2.50 4.27
N PHE A 17 -1.24 -1.99 3.03
CA PHE A 17 -1.66 -0.62 2.72
C PHE A 17 -2.47 -0.59 1.42
N ALA A 18 -3.50 0.25 1.39
CA ALA A 18 -4.23 0.64 0.19
C ALA A 18 -3.92 2.09 -0.15
N GLY A 19 -3.53 2.38 -1.37
CA GLY A 19 -3.13 3.73 -1.79
C GLY A 19 -3.54 4.03 -3.24
N GLY A 20 -4.75 3.62 -3.64
CA GLY A 20 -5.22 3.67 -5.02
C GLY A 20 -4.72 2.48 -5.80
N CYS A 21 -4.37 2.69 -7.07
CA CYS A 21 -3.85 1.63 -7.93
C CYS A 21 -2.70 0.85 -7.27
N PHE A 22 -2.89 -0.44 -7.06
CA PHE A 22 -1.90 -1.30 -6.41
C PHE A 22 -0.62 -1.47 -7.23
N TRP A 23 -0.63 -1.35 -8.57
CA TRP A 23 0.60 -1.35 -9.38
C TRP A 23 1.57 -0.22 -8.99
N CYS A 24 1.02 0.97 -8.69
CA CYS A 24 1.83 2.10 -8.23
C CYS A 24 2.37 1.91 -6.82
N MET A 25 1.58 1.30 -5.96
CA MET A 25 2.00 0.99 -4.59
C MET A 25 3.06 -0.12 -4.59
N GLU A 26 2.87 -1.18 -5.39
CA GLU A 26 3.83 -2.25 -5.59
C GLU A 26 5.19 -1.69 -6.05
N GLU A 27 5.23 -0.93 -7.17
CA GLU A 27 6.46 -0.26 -7.63
C GLU A 27 7.14 0.56 -6.54
N SER A 28 6.35 1.32 -5.79
CA SER A 28 6.87 2.22 -4.76
C SER A 28 7.54 1.47 -3.60
N PHE A 29 6.90 0.40 -3.11
CA PHE A 29 7.41 -0.35 -1.98
C PHE A 29 8.54 -1.32 -2.34
N GLU A 30 8.54 -1.93 -3.52
CA GLU A 30 9.63 -2.83 -3.94
C GLU A 30 10.97 -2.12 -4.06
N LYS A 31 10.97 -0.84 -4.38
CA LYS A 31 12.18 -0.01 -4.42
C LYS A 31 12.72 0.35 -3.03
N LYS A 32 12.04 -0.04 -1.96
CA LYS A 32 12.41 0.31 -0.59
C LYS A 32 13.38 -0.71 -0.02
N GLU A 33 14.55 -0.27 0.40
CA GLU A 33 15.52 -1.15 1.07
C GLU A 33 14.90 -1.79 2.31
N GLY A 34 15.11 -3.10 2.48
CA GLY A 34 14.54 -3.90 3.56
C GLY A 34 13.18 -4.53 3.23
N VAL A 35 12.52 -4.11 2.15
CA VAL A 35 11.36 -4.82 1.59
C VAL A 35 11.87 -6.02 0.80
N VAL A 36 11.26 -7.18 1.03
CA VAL A 36 11.64 -8.47 0.44
C VAL A 36 10.71 -8.86 -0.69
N GLU A 37 9.41 -8.57 -0.53
CA GLU A 37 8.37 -8.91 -1.50
C GLU A 37 7.19 -7.97 -1.34
N VAL A 38 6.56 -7.60 -2.43
CA VAL A 38 5.27 -6.90 -2.45
C VAL A 38 4.30 -7.70 -3.31
N ILE A 39 3.08 -7.87 -2.83
CA ILE A 39 2.05 -8.65 -3.53
C ILE A 39 0.80 -7.79 -3.63
N SER A 40 0.31 -7.58 -4.85
CA SER A 40 -0.94 -6.90 -5.13
C SER A 40 -2.14 -7.80 -4.80
N GLY A 41 -3.19 -7.25 -4.19
CA GLY A 41 -4.37 -8.02 -3.80
C GLY A 41 -5.50 -7.18 -3.25
N TYR A 42 -6.41 -7.82 -2.54
CA TYR A 42 -7.65 -7.24 -2.04
C TYR A 42 -7.80 -7.49 -0.54
N SER A 43 -8.28 -6.49 0.21
CA SER A 43 -8.53 -6.61 1.64
C SER A 43 -9.60 -5.62 2.10
N GLY A 44 -10.16 -5.84 3.29
CA GLY A 44 -11.08 -4.94 3.97
C GLY A 44 -12.55 -5.09 3.60
N GLY A 45 -12.90 -5.98 2.68
CA GLY A 45 -14.27 -6.30 2.28
C GLY A 45 -14.76 -7.64 2.83
N ASN A 46 -15.98 -8.02 2.44
CA ASN A 46 -16.66 -9.20 2.96
C ASN A 46 -16.72 -10.38 1.95
N THR A 47 -16.48 -10.14 0.67
CA THR A 47 -16.52 -11.17 -0.37
C THR A 47 -15.28 -12.05 -0.27
N LYS A 48 -15.47 -13.38 -0.23
CA LYS A 48 -14.37 -14.33 -0.24
C LYS A 48 -13.88 -14.56 -1.66
N ASN A 49 -12.55 -14.60 -1.82
CA ASN A 49 -11.88 -14.79 -3.11
C ASN A 49 -12.45 -13.91 -4.24
N PRO A 50 -12.51 -12.58 -4.03
CA PRO A 50 -13.09 -11.69 -5.02
C PRO A 50 -12.20 -11.61 -6.26
N THR A 51 -12.82 -11.41 -7.41
CA THR A 51 -12.13 -11.08 -8.65
C THR A 51 -11.92 -9.57 -8.77
N TYR A 52 -10.97 -9.13 -9.59
CA TYR A 52 -10.74 -7.72 -9.91
C TYR A 52 -12.02 -7.00 -10.33
N LYS A 53 -12.80 -7.64 -11.22
CA LYS A 53 -14.06 -7.08 -11.70
C LYS A 53 -15.07 -6.84 -10.58
N GLU A 54 -15.20 -7.78 -9.65
CA GLU A 54 -16.09 -7.64 -8.50
C GLU A 54 -15.62 -6.52 -7.54
N VAL A 55 -14.32 -6.39 -7.32
CA VAL A 55 -13.77 -5.34 -6.47
C VAL A 55 -13.95 -3.95 -7.09
N THR A 56 -13.70 -3.84 -8.39
CA THR A 56 -13.72 -2.55 -9.10
C THR A 56 -15.13 -2.05 -9.41
N TYR A 57 -16.03 -2.96 -9.82
CA TYR A 57 -17.37 -2.61 -10.32
C TYR A 57 -18.50 -3.12 -9.43
N GLY A 58 -18.21 -4.00 -8.48
CA GLY A 58 -19.17 -4.58 -7.56
C GLY A 58 -19.25 -3.85 -6.22
N ASN A 59 -19.86 -4.50 -5.25
CA ASN A 59 -20.01 -3.99 -3.89
C ASN A 59 -19.37 -4.96 -2.87
N THR A 60 -18.13 -5.35 -3.11
CA THR A 60 -17.41 -6.29 -2.25
C THR A 60 -16.93 -5.68 -0.93
N GLY A 61 -16.81 -4.34 -0.88
CA GLY A 61 -16.21 -3.62 0.22
C GLY A 61 -14.68 -3.73 0.29
N HIS A 62 -14.05 -4.42 -0.66
CA HIS A 62 -12.59 -4.53 -0.74
C HIS A 62 -11.94 -3.28 -1.32
N PHE A 63 -10.68 -3.08 -0.91
CA PHE A 63 -9.76 -2.10 -1.49
C PHE A 63 -8.70 -2.83 -2.31
N GLU A 64 -8.08 -2.12 -3.27
CA GLU A 64 -6.80 -2.53 -3.84
C GLU A 64 -5.72 -2.31 -2.78
N VAL A 65 -5.04 -3.38 -2.40
CA VAL A 65 -4.10 -3.42 -1.27
C VAL A 65 -2.80 -4.07 -1.71
N VAL A 66 -1.68 -3.57 -1.20
CA VAL A 66 -0.41 -4.28 -1.27
C VAL A 66 -0.07 -4.93 0.06
N LYS A 67 0.31 -6.22 0.01
CA LYS A 67 0.95 -6.94 1.10
C LYS A 67 2.46 -6.77 0.95
N ILE A 68 3.09 -6.19 1.96
CA ILE A 68 4.53 -5.92 1.99
C ILE A 68 5.18 -6.88 2.98
N VAL A 69 6.08 -7.73 2.50
CA VAL A 69 6.93 -8.58 3.32
C VAL A 69 8.27 -7.86 3.49
N TYR A 70 8.70 -7.65 4.72
CA TYR A 70 9.90 -6.88 5.01
C TYR A 70 10.77 -7.50 6.11
N ASP A 71 12.08 -7.28 6.03
CA ASP A 71 13.04 -7.68 7.06
C ASP A 71 13.07 -6.60 8.16
N LYS A 72 12.52 -6.92 9.33
CA LYS A 72 12.47 -5.96 10.46
C LYS A 72 13.84 -5.56 11.01
N ASN A 73 14.91 -6.24 10.62
CA ASN A 73 16.26 -5.83 10.95
C ASN A 73 16.77 -4.68 10.07
N LYS A 74 16.14 -4.47 8.90
CA LYS A 74 16.51 -3.44 7.92
C LYS A 74 15.52 -2.27 7.88
N ILE A 75 14.24 -2.55 7.99
CA ILE A 75 13.17 -1.55 7.96
C ILE A 75 12.08 -1.91 8.97
N ASN A 76 11.49 -0.91 9.61
CA ASN A 76 10.40 -1.11 10.56
C ASN A 76 9.07 -0.59 10.03
N PHE A 77 7.97 -0.95 10.72
CA PHE A 77 6.62 -0.53 10.33
C PHE A 77 6.45 1.00 10.26
N ALA A 78 7.08 1.76 11.17
CA ALA A 78 6.97 3.22 11.16
C ALA A 78 7.61 3.85 9.91
N GLN A 79 8.71 3.27 9.42
CA GLN A 79 9.37 3.71 8.18
C GLN A 79 8.54 3.33 6.94
N LEU A 80 7.89 2.15 6.93
CA LEU A 80 6.94 1.76 5.88
C LEU A 80 5.71 2.67 5.89
N LEU A 81 5.20 3.02 7.07
CA LEU A 81 4.08 3.95 7.22
C LEU A 81 4.42 5.36 6.72
N ASP A 82 5.63 5.87 7.01
CA ASP A 82 6.09 7.16 6.47
C ASP A 82 6.19 7.11 4.94
N HIS A 83 6.69 6.01 4.39
CA HIS A 83 6.73 5.80 2.95
C HIS A 83 5.34 5.72 2.33
N PHE A 84 4.39 5.02 2.98
CA PHE A 84 2.99 4.98 2.58
C PHE A 84 2.39 6.39 2.46
N TRP A 85 2.52 7.21 3.52
CA TRP A 85 1.99 8.57 3.50
C TRP A 85 2.51 9.39 2.32
N LYS A 86 3.81 9.34 2.05
CA LYS A 86 4.46 10.07 0.96
C LYS A 86 4.06 9.59 -0.44
N ASN A 87 3.38 8.46 -0.54
CA ASN A 87 2.93 7.87 -1.80
C ASN A 87 1.42 7.95 -2.01
N ILE A 88 0.68 8.69 -1.18
CA ILE A 88 -0.75 8.90 -1.32
C ILE A 88 -1.13 10.38 -1.23
N ASP A 89 -2.33 10.71 -1.72
CA ASP A 89 -3.06 11.91 -1.35
C ASP A 89 -3.95 11.59 -0.13
N PRO A 90 -3.53 11.98 1.09
CA PRO A 90 -4.27 11.65 2.30
C PRO A 90 -5.55 12.47 2.46
N PHE A 91 -5.88 13.34 1.51
CA PHE A 91 -7.03 14.25 1.51
C PHE A 91 -8.11 13.86 0.49
N ASP A 92 -7.85 12.85 -0.36
CA ASP A 92 -8.80 12.39 -1.37
C ASP A 92 -9.71 11.30 -0.81
N LYS A 93 -10.94 11.68 -0.48
CA LYS A 93 -11.94 10.76 0.08
C LYS A 93 -12.67 9.91 -0.97
N TYR A 94 -12.45 10.18 -2.26
CA TYR A 94 -13.16 9.51 -3.35
C TYR A 94 -12.33 8.48 -4.11
N GLY A 95 -11.03 8.40 -3.81
CA GLY A 95 -10.10 7.50 -4.47
C GLY A 95 -8.67 7.95 -4.28
N GLN A 96 -7.85 7.81 -5.33
CA GLN A 96 -6.50 8.35 -5.36
C GLN A 96 -6.17 8.82 -6.78
N PHE A 97 -5.76 10.05 -6.91
CA PHE A 97 -5.35 10.66 -8.19
C PHE A 97 -6.44 10.54 -9.27
N CYS A 98 -6.16 9.82 -10.38
CA CYS A 98 -7.15 9.59 -11.44
C CYS A 98 -8.11 8.44 -11.13
N ASP A 99 -7.76 7.54 -10.22
CA ASP A 99 -8.59 6.39 -9.87
C ASP A 99 -9.64 6.79 -8.84
N LYS A 100 -10.90 6.74 -9.25
CA LYS A 100 -12.04 7.08 -8.40
C LYS A 100 -12.91 5.86 -8.15
N GLY A 101 -13.40 5.76 -6.94
CA GLY A 101 -14.23 4.66 -6.48
C GLY A 101 -13.79 4.14 -5.12
N TYR A 102 -14.62 3.30 -4.53
CA TYR A 102 -14.42 2.80 -3.17
C TYR A 102 -13.12 2.00 -3.05
N SER A 103 -12.87 1.11 -4.01
CA SER A 103 -11.69 0.23 -4.02
C SER A 103 -10.35 0.98 -4.11
N TYR A 104 -10.36 2.22 -4.57
CA TYR A 104 -9.16 3.06 -4.71
C TYR A 104 -8.90 4.03 -3.56
N ARG A 105 -9.72 3.98 -2.50
CA ARG A 105 -9.50 4.82 -1.32
C ARG A 105 -8.29 4.36 -0.53
N SER A 106 -7.64 5.28 0.18
CA SER A 106 -6.48 4.97 0.99
C SER A 106 -6.86 4.34 2.32
N VAL A 107 -6.10 3.31 2.72
CA VAL A 107 -6.27 2.60 4.01
C VAL A 107 -4.91 2.22 4.58
N ALA A 108 -4.70 2.50 5.86
CA ALA A 108 -3.63 1.91 6.64
C ALA A 108 -4.22 0.78 7.51
N PHE A 109 -3.77 -0.45 7.28
CA PHE A 109 -4.21 -1.59 8.08
C PHE A 109 -3.25 -1.83 9.25
N TYR A 110 -3.81 -2.18 10.41
CA TYR A 110 -3.03 -2.58 11.59
C TYR A 110 -3.33 -4.02 11.99
N GLN A 111 -2.30 -4.74 12.40
CA GLN A 111 -2.38 -6.13 12.86
C GLN A 111 -2.34 -6.23 14.40
N ASN A 112 -1.84 -5.19 15.07
CA ASN A 112 -1.69 -5.14 16.52
C ASN A 112 -1.82 -3.70 17.06
N LYS A 113 -1.89 -3.58 18.38
CA LYS A 113 -2.06 -2.29 19.06
C LYS A 113 -0.93 -1.30 18.77
N LYS A 114 0.32 -1.77 18.72
CA LYS A 114 1.48 -0.93 18.44
C LYS A 114 1.41 -0.29 17.03
N GLN A 115 1.02 -1.07 16.01
CA GLN A 115 0.83 -0.53 14.67
C GLN A 115 -0.32 0.49 14.66
N LYS A 116 -1.43 0.21 15.35
CA LYS A 116 -2.55 1.16 15.46
C LYS A 116 -2.10 2.49 16.08
N GLU A 117 -1.37 2.45 17.18
CA GLU A 117 -0.84 3.64 17.85
C GLU A 117 0.10 4.44 16.93
N LEU A 118 0.95 3.76 16.15
CA LEU A 118 1.83 4.42 15.17
C LEU A 118 1.03 5.12 14.07
N ILE A 119 -0.02 4.49 13.56
CA ILE A 119 -0.91 5.08 12.53
C ILE A 119 -1.62 6.30 13.12
N ASP A 120 -2.29 6.17 14.26
CA ASP A 120 -3.04 7.24 14.91
C ASP A 120 -2.14 8.46 15.18
N ASN A 121 -0.96 8.23 15.74
CA ASN A 121 0.02 9.29 16.01
C ASN A 121 0.53 9.97 14.73
N SER A 122 0.70 9.22 13.64
CA SER A 122 1.11 9.78 12.36
C SER A 122 0.01 10.67 11.75
N ILE A 123 -1.25 10.27 11.85
CA ILE A 123 -2.41 11.06 11.42
C ILE A 123 -2.44 12.39 12.17
N ILE A 124 -2.32 12.38 13.50
CA ILE A 124 -2.31 13.61 14.32
C ILE A 124 -1.20 14.56 13.86
N LYS A 125 0.01 14.03 13.62
CA LYS A 125 1.14 14.82 13.12
C LYS A 125 0.86 15.43 11.75
N LEU A 126 0.29 14.65 10.83
CA LEU A 126 -0.04 15.12 9.48
C LEU A 126 -1.15 16.16 9.49
N GLN A 127 -2.21 15.95 10.27
CA GLN A 127 -3.30 16.93 10.44
C GLN A 127 -2.75 18.27 10.97
N LYS A 128 -1.84 18.21 11.95
CA LYS A 128 -1.17 19.41 12.47
C LYS A 128 -0.26 20.07 11.42
N LYS A 129 0.50 19.27 10.65
CA LYS A 129 1.42 19.78 9.61
C LYS A 129 0.67 20.51 8.50
N PHE A 130 -0.43 19.93 8.03
CA PHE A 130 -1.17 20.44 6.88
C PHE A 130 -2.35 21.34 7.26
N ASN A 131 -2.69 21.42 8.54
CA ASN A 131 -3.92 22.07 9.03
C ASN A 131 -5.17 21.60 8.26
N ARG A 132 -5.26 20.29 8.03
CA ARG A 132 -6.28 19.65 7.20
C ARG A 132 -6.59 18.25 7.71
N GLU A 133 -7.85 17.83 7.57
CA GLU A 133 -8.30 16.49 7.91
C GLU A 133 -7.63 15.42 7.02
N ILE A 134 -7.20 14.32 7.63
CA ILE A 134 -6.73 13.12 6.93
C ILE A 134 -7.93 12.19 6.77
N VAL A 135 -8.25 11.83 5.53
CA VAL A 135 -9.42 11.00 5.21
C VAL A 135 -9.07 9.53 4.94
N THR A 136 -7.79 9.18 5.11
CA THR A 136 -7.32 7.78 5.01
C THR A 136 -7.96 6.93 6.09
N TYR A 137 -8.52 5.77 5.71
CA TYR A 137 -9.10 4.85 6.67
C TYR A 137 -8.03 4.16 7.52
N VAL A 138 -8.36 3.91 8.78
CA VAL A 138 -7.58 3.06 9.68
C VAL A 138 -8.42 1.83 9.99
N ARG A 139 -7.95 0.64 9.58
CA ARG A 139 -8.71 -0.59 9.75
C ARG A 139 -7.86 -1.71 10.37
N LYS A 140 -8.49 -2.53 11.20
CA LYS A 140 -7.87 -3.77 11.63
C LYS A 140 -7.75 -4.70 10.43
N PHE A 141 -6.55 -5.28 10.25
CA PHE A 141 -6.33 -6.29 9.22
C PHE A 141 -7.07 -7.58 9.60
N ASP A 142 -7.74 -8.18 8.64
CA ASP A 142 -8.47 -9.44 8.79
C ASP A 142 -8.00 -10.48 7.76
N SER A 143 -8.23 -10.22 6.49
CA SER A 143 -7.93 -11.16 5.40
C SER A 143 -7.31 -10.45 4.20
N PHE A 144 -6.57 -11.21 3.39
CA PHE A 144 -5.97 -10.73 2.15
C PHE A 144 -6.14 -11.79 1.05
N TYR A 145 -6.65 -11.37 -0.08
CA TYR A 145 -6.82 -12.19 -1.27
C TYR A 145 -5.85 -11.69 -2.34
N ILE A 146 -4.99 -12.58 -2.82
CA ILE A 146 -4.01 -12.25 -3.87
C ILE A 146 -4.79 -11.92 -5.16
N ALA A 147 -4.43 -10.81 -5.79
CA ALA A 147 -4.98 -10.45 -7.10
C ALA A 147 -4.47 -11.41 -8.17
N GLU A 148 -5.16 -11.41 -9.30
CA GLU A 148 -4.85 -12.27 -10.46
C GLU A 148 -3.40 -12.05 -10.90
N GLU A 149 -2.78 -13.09 -11.45
CA GLU A 149 -1.36 -13.13 -11.82
C GLU A 149 -0.96 -11.96 -12.74
N PHE A 150 -1.83 -11.57 -13.66
CA PHE A 150 -1.54 -10.48 -14.58
C PHE A 150 -1.47 -9.09 -13.92
N HIS A 151 -1.82 -8.98 -12.64
CA HIS A 151 -1.65 -7.76 -11.84
C HIS A 151 -0.33 -7.72 -11.07
N GLN A 152 0.32 -8.86 -10.85
CA GLN A 152 1.59 -8.92 -10.15
C GLN A 152 2.71 -8.39 -11.06
N ASP A 153 3.63 -7.62 -10.51
CA ASP A 153 4.77 -7.03 -11.24
C ASP A 153 4.36 -6.24 -12.50
N TYR A 154 3.10 -5.77 -12.56
CA TYR A 154 2.58 -5.12 -13.77
C TYR A 154 3.46 -3.97 -14.25
N TYR A 155 4.03 -3.20 -13.36
CA TYR A 155 4.90 -2.08 -13.66
C TYR A 155 6.21 -2.52 -14.37
N GLN A 156 6.63 -3.79 -14.22
CA GLN A 156 7.78 -4.38 -14.91
C GLN A 156 7.35 -5.08 -16.21
N ILE A 157 6.36 -5.98 -16.11
CA ILE A 157 5.91 -6.84 -17.21
C ILE A 157 5.23 -6.03 -18.32
N LYS A 158 4.45 -5.02 -17.96
CA LYS A 158 3.73 -4.12 -18.87
C LYS A 158 4.24 -2.69 -18.79
N PHE A 159 5.55 -2.54 -18.74
CA PHE A 159 6.24 -1.28 -18.44
C PHE A 159 5.72 -0.08 -19.22
N LEU A 160 5.58 -0.18 -20.57
CA LEU A 160 5.13 0.94 -21.38
C LEU A 160 3.68 1.35 -21.07
N ASN A 161 2.79 0.36 -20.89
CA ASN A 161 1.38 0.62 -20.55
C ASN A 161 1.28 1.26 -19.16
N TYR A 162 2.05 0.75 -18.21
CA TYR A 162 2.11 1.29 -16.86
C TYR A 162 2.65 2.74 -16.85
N LEU A 163 3.72 3.01 -17.59
CA LEU A 163 4.32 4.35 -17.67
C LEU A 163 3.34 5.37 -18.26
N GLN A 164 2.61 5.00 -19.32
CA GLN A 164 1.57 5.83 -19.92
C GLN A 164 0.45 6.13 -18.92
N TYR A 165 -0.05 5.10 -18.25
CA TYR A 165 -1.07 5.22 -17.20
C TYR A 165 -0.60 6.14 -16.08
N LYS A 166 0.56 5.88 -15.47
CA LYS A 166 1.12 6.66 -14.35
C LYS A 166 1.27 8.15 -14.71
N LYS A 167 1.77 8.42 -15.92
CA LYS A 167 1.94 9.79 -16.45
C LYS A 167 0.59 10.49 -16.66
N ALA A 168 -0.36 9.83 -17.30
CA ALA A 168 -1.69 10.36 -17.56
C ALA A 168 -2.46 10.62 -16.24
N CYS A 169 -2.34 9.73 -15.27
CA CYS A 169 -2.93 9.86 -13.95
C CYS A 169 -2.39 11.06 -13.14
N GLY A 170 -1.17 11.50 -13.42
CA GLY A 170 -0.58 12.66 -12.76
C GLY A 170 -0.22 12.44 -11.29
N ARG A 171 -0.05 11.18 -10.87
CA ARG A 171 0.30 10.79 -9.50
C ARG A 171 1.53 11.54 -8.99
N ASP A 172 2.65 11.46 -9.70
CA ASP A 172 3.93 12.06 -9.28
C ASP A 172 3.81 13.59 -9.12
N ARG A 173 3.09 14.26 -10.03
CA ARG A 173 2.82 15.69 -9.95
C ARG A 173 2.01 16.08 -8.72
N THR A 174 1.00 15.29 -8.39
CA THR A 174 0.16 15.53 -7.21
C THR A 174 0.94 15.26 -5.91
N LEU A 175 1.70 14.16 -5.86
CA LEU A 175 2.57 13.86 -4.71
C LEU A 175 3.59 14.97 -4.46
N LYS A 176 4.22 15.48 -5.52
CA LYS A 176 5.15 16.61 -5.41
C LYS A 176 4.49 17.89 -4.87
N LYS A 177 3.24 18.15 -5.20
CA LYS A 177 2.49 19.30 -4.65
C LYS A 177 2.18 19.15 -3.17
N ILE A 178 1.92 17.93 -2.71
CA ILE A 178 1.53 17.66 -1.33
C ILE A 178 2.76 17.56 -0.43
N TRP A 179 3.79 16.86 -0.90
CA TRP A 179 4.91 16.46 -0.03
C TRP A 179 6.21 17.25 -0.26
N GLY A 180 6.35 17.94 -1.39
CA GLY A 180 7.52 18.75 -1.78
C GLY A 180 8.40 18.07 -2.79
#